data_0f934f746cd5876a4ffbada549cd8fc6
#
_entry.id   0f934f746cd5876a4ffbada549cd8fc6
#
_cell.length_a   1.000
_cell.length_b   1.000
_cell.length_c   1.000
_cell.angle_alpha   90.00
_cell.angle_beta   90.00
_cell.angle_gamma   90.00
#
_symmetry.space_group_name_H-M   'P 1'
#
loop_
_entity.id
_entity.type
_entity.pdbx_description
1 polymer ?
#
loop_
_entity_poly.entity_id
_entity_poly.type
_entity_poly.pdbx_seq_one_letter_code
_entity_poly.pdbx_strand_id
1 'polypeptide(L)'
;GYFTASLLTQYCTACFRPFPSEGARRAFLCYLLSSLLELYHSFVEHFTEFWREDAKPIYQRSGGFCEHLARGFLPDVLGFAAVPCFPQITTSLTPEFAQLDGKARGQAHELCLVLSRYLLLERERWDTMEDAVQAIGAVTQIYLDCLE
;
A
#
# COMPACT_ATOMS: atom_id res chain seq x y z
N GLY A 1 6.71 3.73 4.13
CA GLY A 1 6.49 4.13 2.74
C GLY A 1 7.11 3.19 1.72
N TYR A 2 8.41 2.93 1.79
CA TYR A 2 9.10 2.08 0.77
C TYR A 2 8.59 0.63 0.76
N PHE A 3 8.48 -0.01 1.92
CA PHE A 3 7.94 -1.38 2.02
C PHE A 3 6.48 -1.44 1.58
N THR A 4 5.68 -0.46 1.93
CA THR A 4 4.28 -0.36 1.50
C THR A 4 4.18 -0.24 -0.03
N ALA A 5 5.05 0.56 -0.65
CA ALA A 5 5.13 0.69 -2.11
C ALA A 5 5.53 -0.63 -2.78
N SER A 6 6.49 -1.37 -2.20
CA SER A 6 6.88 -2.69 -2.71
C SER A 6 5.73 -3.69 -2.66
N LEU A 7 4.99 -3.75 -1.55
CA LEU A 7 3.80 -4.60 -1.42
C LEU A 7 2.71 -4.22 -2.42
N LEU A 8 2.47 -2.92 -2.61
CA LEU A 8 1.50 -2.42 -3.59
C LEU A 8 1.90 -2.78 -5.03
N THR A 9 3.18 -2.67 -5.36
CA THR A 9 3.72 -3.09 -6.66
C THR A 9 3.54 -4.59 -6.89
N GLN A 10 3.84 -5.42 -5.88
CA GLN A 10 3.62 -6.86 -5.93
C GLN A 10 2.13 -7.19 -6.07
N TYR A 11 1.25 -6.46 -5.40
CA TYR A 11 -0.19 -6.61 -5.53
C TYR A 11 -0.65 -6.34 -6.97
N CYS A 12 -0.26 -5.22 -7.56
CA CYS A 12 -0.60 -4.88 -8.95
C CYS A 12 -0.11 -5.92 -9.95
N THR A 13 1.13 -6.40 -9.81
CA THR A 13 1.70 -7.42 -10.69
C THR A 13 1.03 -8.79 -10.49
N ALA A 14 0.63 -9.13 -9.25
CA ALA A 14 -0.07 -10.37 -8.93
C ALA A 14 -1.47 -10.46 -9.58
N CYS A 15 -2.12 -9.32 -9.84
CA CYS A 15 -3.38 -9.31 -10.56
C CYS A 15 -3.28 -9.89 -11.98
N PHE A 16 -2.10 -9.82 -12.62
CA PHE A 16 -1.91 -10.16 -14.03
C PHE A 16 -0.95 -11.33 -14.28
N ARG A 17 -0.27 -11.82 -13.28
CA ARG A 17 0.58 -12.99 -13.46
C ARG A 17 -0.23 -14.29 -13.41
N PRO A 18 0.24 -15.38 -14.07
CA PRO A 18 -0.42 -16.66 -14.00
C PRO A 18 -0.35 -17.27 -12.60
N PHE A 19 -1.46 -17.88 -12.17
CA PHE A 19 -1.57 -18.68 -10.96
C PHE A 19 -2.14 -20.08 -11.29
N PRO A 20 -1.89 -21.09 -10.45
CA PRO A 20 -2.43 -22.43 -10.64
C PRO A 20 -3.98 -22.48 -10.66
N SER A 21 -4.62 -21.53 -9.96
CA SER A 21 -6.08 -21.39 -9.92
C SER A 21 -6.45 -19.96 -9.54
N GLU A 22 -7.70 -19.57 -9.82
CA GLU A 22 -8.27 -18.29 -9.38
C GLU A 22 -8.30 -18.18 -7.83
N GLY A 23 -8.58 -19.31 -7.15
CA GLY A 23 -8.52 -19.35 -5.68
C GLY A 23 -7.13 -19.04 -5.13
N ALA A 24 -6.07 -19.57 -5.78
CA ALA A 24 -4.68 -19.29 -5.40
C ALA A 24 -4.31 -17.81 -5.62
N ARG A 25 -4.74 -17.22 -6.74
CA ARG A 25 -4.57 -15.79 -7.00
C ARG A 25 -5.23 -14.95 -5.93
N ARG A 26 -6.52 -15.19 -5.66
CA ARG A 26 -7.29 -14.46 -4.64
C ARG A 26 -6.65 -14.58 -3.26
N ALA A 27 -6.24 -15.77 -2.85
CA ALA A 27 -5.57 -15.98 -1.58
C ALA A 27 -4.27 -15.16 -1.47
N PHE A 28 -3.49 -15.11 -2.55
CA PHE A 28 -2.25 -14.32 -2.58
C PHE A 28 -2.50 -12.81 -2.55
N LEU A 29 -3.50 -12.32 -3.27
CA LEU A 29 -3.89 -10.90 -3.20
C LEU A 29 -4.38 -10.51 -1.81
N CYS A 30 -5.21 -11.34 -1.17
CA CYS A 30 -5.63 -11.13 0.22
C CYS A 30 -4.42 -11.11 1.17
N TYR A 31 -3.47 -12.03 1.00
CA TYR A 31 -2.24 -12.06 1.79
C TYR A 31 -1.45 -10.75 1.67
N LEU A 32 -1.27 -10.20 0.47
CA LEU A 32 -0.56 -8.94 0.27
C LEU A 32 -1.27 -7.75 0.94
N LEU A 33 -2.60 -7.68 0.83
CA LEU A 33 -3.39 -6.65 1.48
C LEU A 33 -3.37 -6.78 3.01
N SER A 34 -3.44 -8.01 3.54
CA SER A 34 -3.27 -8.25 4.98
C SER A 34 -1.88 -7.86 5.47
N SER A 35 -0.84 -8.12 4.66
CA SER A 35 0.54 -7.72 4.99
C SER A 35 0.70 -6.19 5.06
N LEU A 36 -0.05 -5.42 4.26
CA LEU A 36 -0.09 -3.96 4.38
C LEU A 36 -0.67 -3.52 5.73
N LEU A 37 -1.77 -4.15 6.16
CA LEU A 37 -2.39 -3.90 7.47
C LEU A 37 -1.43 -4.21 8.61
N GLU A 38 -0.87 -5.42 8.61
CA GLU A 38 0.05 -5.87 9.66
C GLU A 38 1.29 -4.99 9.76
N LEU A 39 1.87 -4.60 8.61
CA LEU A 39 3.03 -3.71 8.57
C LEU A 39 2.71 -2.34 9.19
N TYR A 40 1.55 -1.76 8.87
CA TYR A 40 1.14 -0.47 9.41
C TYR A 40 0.86 -0.55 10.91
N HIS A 41 0.09 -1.53 11.35
CA HIS A 41 -0.27 -1.69 12.77
C HIS A 41 0.97 -1.96 13.62
N SER A 42 1.84 -2.86 13.18
CA SER A 42 3.11 -3.14 13.84
C SER A 42 3.99 -1.89 13.95
N PHE A 43 4.03 -1.07 12.89
CA PHE A 43 4.77 0.20 12.94
C PHE A 43 4.18 1.16 13.98
N VAL A 44 2.86 1.36 14.00
CA VAL A 44 2.21 2.27 14.96
C VAL A 44 2.37 1.77 16.40
N GLU A 45 2.24 0.46 16.62
CA GLU A 45 2.43 -0.16 17.95
C GLU A 45 3.85 0.08 18.47
N HIS A 46 4.87 -0.32 17.70
CA HIS A 46 6.26 -0.12 18.09
C HIS A 46 6.63 1.34 18.25
N PHE A 47 6.13 2.24 17.39
CA PHE A 47 6.34 3.68 17.56
C PHE A 47 5.77 4.15 18.89
N THR A 48 4.58 3.70 19.27
CA THR A 48 3.94 4.08 20.52
C THR A 48 4.71 3.56 21.74
N GLU A 49 5.24 2.34 21.66
CA GLU A 49 6.11 1.76 22.69
C GLU A 49 7.40 2.58 22.87
N PHE A 50 8.14 2.80 21.76
CA PHE A 50 9.34 3.65 21.78
C PHE A 50 9.06 5.04 22.30
N TRP A 51 7.93 5.63 21.94
CA TRP A 51 7.54 6.94 22.43
C TRP A 51 7.41 6.96 23.96
N ARG A 52 6.83 5.94 24.55
CA ARG A 52 6.66 5.83 25.99
C ARG A 52 7.99 5.66 26.73
N GLU A 53 8.94 4.96 26.13
CA GLU A 53 10.22 4.61 26.76
C GLU A 53 11.29 5.69 26.52
N ASP A 54 11.44 6.17 25.29
CA ASP A 54 12.62 6.93 24.86
C ASP A 54 12.34 8.40 24.52
N ALA A 55 11.08 8.84 24.42
CA ALA A 55 10.80 10.23 24.10
C ALA A 55 11.27 11.17 25.23
N LYS A 56 11.76 12.35 24.86
CA LYS A 56 12.16 13.36 25.84
C LYS A 56 10.99 13.70 26.77
N PRO A 57 11.24 13.93 28.07
CA PRO A 57 10.19 14.16 29.07
C PRO A 57 9.21 15.29 28.75
N ILE A 58 9.64 16.30 27.97
CA ILE A 58 8.78 17.38 27.53
C ILE A 58 7.68 16.90 26.57
N TYR A 59 7.99 15.94 25.69
CA TYR A 59 7.04 15.36 24.74
C TYR A 59 6.12 14.34 25.41
N GLN A 60 6.66 13.55 26.35
CA GLN A 60 5.86 12.59 27.13
C GLN A 60 4.79 13.28 28.00
N ARG A 61 5.09 14.50 28.50
CA ARG A 61 4.14 15.30 29.31
C ARG A 61 3.08 16.01 28.49
N SER A 62 3.25 16.10 27.18
CA SER A 62 2.28 16.70 26.27
C SER A 62 1.17 15.69 25.97
N GLY A 63 0.10 15.72 26.78
CA GLY A 63 -1.04 14.80 26.59
C GLY A 63 -1.59 14.85 25.16
N GLY A 64 -1.80 13.68 24.56
CA GLY A 64 -2.34 13.55 23.21
C GLY A 64 -1.35 13.81 22.06
N PHE A 65 -0.08 14.16 22.33
CA PHE A 65 0.88 14.45 21.27
C PHE A 65 1.30 13.20 20.49
N CYS A 66 1.51 12.07 21.17
CA CYS A 66 1.80 10.79 20.53
C CYS A 66 0.65 10.35 19.61
N GLU A 67 -0.57 10.44 20.09
CA GLU A 67 -1.79 10.11 19.32
C GLU A 67 -2.00 11.06 18.13
N HIS A 68 -1.64 12.34 18.31
CA HIS A 68 -1.68 13.31 17.21
C HIS A 68 -0.68 12.95 16.11
N LEU A 69 0.55 12.60 16.47
CA LEU A 69 1.55 12.14 15.50
C LEU A 69 1.13 10.83 14.83
N ALA A 70 0.65 9.87 15.61
CA ALA A 70 0.23 8.57 15.07
C ALA A 70 -0.90 8.69 14.04
N ARG A 71 -1.84 9.62 14.25
CA ARG A 71 -2.91 9.92 13.26
C ARG A 71 -2.36 10.48 11.94
N GLY A 72 -1.26 11.23 11.97
CA GLY A 72 -0.60 11.74 10.77
C GLY A 72 0.13 10.67 9.95
N PHE A 73 0.42 9.50 10.51
CA PHE A 73 1.18 8.46 9.80
C PHE A 73 0.41 7.83 8.64
N LEU A 74 -0.89 7.65 8.75
CA LEU A 74 -1.66 7.00 7.69
C LEU A 74 -1.61 7.77 6.36
N PRO A 75 -1.97 9.06 6.31
CA PRO A 75 -1.86 9.85 5.08
C PRO A 75 -0.43 9.89 4.53
N ASP A 76 0.57 9.98 5.40
CA ASP A 76 1.97 10.02 4.99
C ASP A 76 2.43 8.67 4.43
N VAL A 77 2.10 7.56 5.08
CA VAL A 77 2.42 6.20 4.59
C VAL A 77 1.79 5.96 3.22
N LEU A 78 0.52 6.32 3.04
CA LEU A 78 -0.18 6.17 1.76
C LEU A 78 0.40 7.08 0.67
N GLY A 79 0.71 8.34 1.00
CA GLY A 79 1.36 9.26 0.09
C GLY A 79 2.75 8.79 -0.35
N PHE A 80 3.58 8.36 0.60
CA PHE A 80 4.90 7.80 0.29
C PHE A 80 4.85 6.46 -0.42
N ALA A 81 3.82 5.63 -0.17
CA ALA A 81 3.63 4.38 -0.88
C ALA A 81 3.30 4.58 -2.37
N ALA A 82 2.55 5.63 -2.67
CA ALA A 82 2.14 5.95 -4.04
C ALA A 82 3.30 6.48 -4.91
N VAL A 83 4.18 7.32 -4.34
CA VAL A 83 5.26 7.99 -5.11
C VAL A 83 6.27 7.02 -5.74
N PRO A 84 6.83 6.00 -5.05
CA PRO A 84 7.78 5.07 -5.65
C PRO A 84 7.22 4.20 -6.78
N CYS A 85 5.89 4.10 -6.90
CA CYS A 85 5.29 3.38 -8.02
C CYS A 85 5.55 4.07 -9.38
N PHE A 86 5.74 5.39 -9.41
CA PHE A 86 6.03 6.12 -10.64
C PHE A 86 7.40 5.78 -11.26
N PRO A 87 8.53 5.81 -10.54
CA PRO A 87 9.83 5.40 -11.08
C PRO A 87 9.85 3.95 -11.55
N GLN A 88 9.17 3.05 -10.84
CA GLN A 88 9.08 1.64 -11.21
C GLN A 88 8.36 1.44 -12.55
N ILE A 89 7.35 2.26 -12.82
CA ILE A 89 6.62 2.25 -14.08
C ILE A 89 7.50 2.76 -15.23
N THR A 90 8.26 3.83 -15.00
CA THR A 90 9.08 4.46 -16.04
C THR A 90 10.34 3.68 -16.38
N THR A 91 10.90 2.94 -15.45
CA THR A 91 12.17 2.21 -15.64
C THR A 91 12.00 0.77 -16.11
N SER A 92 10.81 0.20 -16.11
CA SER A 92 10.49 -1.18 -16.57
C SER A 92 11.35 -2.29 -15.96
N LEU A 93 12.10 -2.02 -14.90
CA LEU A 93 13.24 -2.85 -14.46
C LEU A 93 13.04 -3.52 -13.10
N THR A 94 11.86 -3.42 -12.47
CA THR A 94 11.65 -4.20 -11.26
C THR A 94 11.45 -5.68 -11.61
N PRO A 95 12.03 -6.61 -10.83
CA PRO A 95 11.93 -8.04 -11.11
C PRO A 95 10.49 -8.53 -11.26
N GLU A 96 9.56 -7.91 -10.55
CA GLU A 96 8.14 -8.25 -10.59
C GLU A 96 7.52 -7.99 -11.97
N PHE A 97 7.78 -6.82 -12.55
CA PHE A 97 7.28 -6.50 -13.89
C PHE A 97 8.01 -7.26 -15.00
N ALA A 98 9.28 -7.60 -14.80
CA ALA A 98 10.05 -8.35 -15.79
C ALA A 98 9.50 -9.78 -16.02
N GLN A 99 8.76 -10.33 -15.06
CA GLN A 99 8.16 -11.65 -15.14
C GLN A 99 6.84 -11.68 -15.93
N LEU A 100 6.28 -10.52 -16.27
CA LEU A 100 5.02 -10.40 -17.00
C LEU A 100 5.28 -10.28 -18.52
N ASP A 101 4.38 -10.86 -19.31
CA ASP A 101 4.34 -10.60 -20.76
C ASP A 101 3.99 -9.13 -21.07
N GLY A 102 4.11 -8.73 -22.33
CA GLY A 102 3.94 -7.34 -22.74
C GLY A 102 2.57 -6.74 -22.39
N LYS A 103 1.48 -7.51 -22.58
CA LYS A 103 0.11 -7.06 -22.28
C LYS A 103 -0.13 -6.99 -20.79
N ALA A 104 0.17 -8.06 -20.05
CA ALA A 104 0.02 -8.14 -18.61
C ALA A 104 0.87 -7.08 -17.89
N ARG A 105 2.08 -6.82 -18.40
CA ARG A 105 2.96 -5.75 -17.89
C ARG A 105 2.33 -4.38 -18.05
N GLY A 106 1.79 -4.07 -19.23
CA GLY A 106 1.08 -2.81 -19.48
C GLY A 106 -0.09 -2.61 -18.54
N GLN A 107 -0.93 -3.62 -18.37
CA GLN A 107 -2.08 -3.59 -17.45
C GLN A 107 -1.66 -3.43 -15.99
N ALA A 108 -0.60 -4.11 -15.55
CA ALA A 108 -0.08 -3.95 -14.20
C ALA A 108 0.47 -2.55 -13.95
N HIS A 109 1.17 -1.95 -14.94
CA HIS A 109 1.63 -0.56 -14.87
C HIS A 109 0.45 0.42 -14.76
N GLU A 110 -0.57 0.22 -15.57
CA GLU A 110 -1.76 1.08 -15.56
C GLU A 110 -2.49 0.99 -14.22
N LEU A 111 -2.68 -0.22 -13.68
CA LEU A 111 -3.24 -0.41 -12.34
C LEU A 111 -2.40 0.29 -11.25
N CYS A 112 -1.07 0.18 -11.31
CA CYS A 112 -0.18 0.92 -10.42
C CYS A 112 -0.41 2.43 -10.49
N LEU A 113 -0.54 3.00 -11.70
CA LEU A 113 -0.82 4.43 -11.88
C LEU A 113 -2.18 4.83 -11.31
N VAL A 114 -3.20 4.03 -11.57
CA VAL A 114 -4.56 4.27 -11.06
C VAL A 114 -4.55 4.28 -9.53
N LEU A 115 -3.96 3.25 -8.90
CA LEU A 115 -3.89 3.16 -7.44
C LEU A 115 -3.00 4.26 -6.85
N SER A 116 -1.86 4.57 -7.46
CA SER A 116 -0.97 5.65 -6.98
C SER A 116 -1.70 6.99 -7.00
N ARG A 117 -2.38 7.31 -8.12
CA ARG A 117 -3.16 8.54 -8.22
C ARG A 117 -4.28 8.58 -7.18
N TYR A 118 -5.00 7.47 -7.02
CA TYR A 118 -6.10 7.36 -6.06
C TYR A 118 -5.60 7.57 -4.62
N LEU A 119 -4.53 6.87 -4.22
CA LEU A 119 -3.95 7.01 -2.89
C LEU A 119 -3.45 8.41 -2.61
N LEU A 120 -2.78 9.07 -3.58
CA LEU A 120 -2.28 10.44 -3.41
C LEU A 120 -3.41 11.47 -3.21
N LEU A 121 -4.49 11.33 -3.98
CA LEU A 121 -5.60 12.30 -3.94
C LEU A 121 -6.51 12.11 -2.74
N GLU A 122 -6.71 10.85 -2.31
CA GLU A 122 -7.67 10.49 -1.28
C GLU A 122 -7.02 10.16 0.08
N ARG A 123 -5.69 10.32 0.22
CA ARG A 123 -4.91 9.89 1.40
C ARG A 123 -5.43 10.41 2.74
N GLU A 124 -6.08 11.57 2.74
CA GLU A 124 -6.61 12.19 3.95
C GLU A 124 -8.08 11.82 4.23
N ARG A 125 -8.65 10.97 3.36
CA ARG A 125 -10.05 10.57 3.45
C ARG A 125 -10.30 9.42 4.41
N TRP A 126 -9.28 8.59 4.65
CA TRP A 126 -9.43 7.38 5.44
C TRP A 126 -8.98 7.61 6.89
N ASP A 127 -9.81 7.14 7.82
CA ASP A 127 -9.50 7.18 9.23
C ASP A 127 -8.66 5.97 9.68
N THR A 128 -8.75 4.85 8.93
CA THR A 128 -8.05 3.60 9.23
C THR A 128 -7.34 3.01 8.02
N MET A 129 -6.31 2.18 8.26
CA MET A 129 -5.63 1.43 7.19
C MET A 129 -6.56 0.38 6.58
N GLU A 130 -7.49 -0.16 7.34
CA GLU A 130 -8.55 -1.07 6.88
C GLU A 130 -9.39 -0.45 5.77
N ASP A 131 -9.83 0.80 5.98
CA ASP A 131 -10.61 1.54 4.98
C ASP A 131 -9.80 1.77 3.70
N ALA A 132 -8.52 2.13 3.84
CA ALA A 132 -7.61 2.32 2.70
C ALA A 132 -7.39 1.00 1.94
N VAL A 133 -7.18 -0.11 2.63
CA VAL A 133 -7.00 -1.44 2.01
C VAL A 133 -8.28 -1.90 1.32
N GLN A 134 -9.43 -1.69 1.93
CA GLN A 134 -10.72 -1.99 1.30
C GLN A 134 -10.92 -1.16 0.01
N ALA A 135 -10.55 0.11 0.05
CA ALA A 135 -10.62 1.01 -1.10
C ALA A 135 -9.66 0.57 -2.22
N ILE A 136 -8.43 0.13 -1.90
CA ILE A 136 -7.50 -0.45 -2.88
C ILE A 136 -8.14 -1.66 -3.58
N GLY A 137 -8.74 -2.58 -2.81
CA GLY A 137 -9.42 -3.75 -3.36
C GLY A 137 -10.59 -3.37 -4.28
N ALA A 138 -11.43 -2.41 -3.87
CA ALA A 138 -12.57 -1.95 -4.64
C ALA A 138 -12.14 -1.28 -5.97
N VAL A 139 -11.14 -0.39 -5.94
CA VAL A 139 -10.60 0.26 -7.16
C VAL A 139 -9.98 -0.76 -8.09
N THR A 140 -9.26 -1.75 -7.55
CA THR A 140 -8.69 -2.85 -8.34
C THR A 140 -9.78 -3.65 -9.04
N GLN A 141 -10.87 -4.02 -8.34
CA GLN A 141 -11.96 -4.76 -8.94
C GLN A 141 -12.63 -3.98 -10.08
N ILE A 142 -12.93 -2.69 -9.86
CA ILE A 142 -13.48 -1.81 -10.90
C ILE A 142 -12.55 -1.77 -12.13
N TYR A 143 -11.24 -1.66 -11.92
CA TYR A 143 -10.28 -1.65 -13.01
C TYR A 143 -10.28 -2.99 -13.79
N LEU A 144 -10.29 -4.12 -13.08
CA LEU A 144 -10.33 -5.44 -13.71
C LEU A 144 -11.62 -5.66 -14.51
N ASP A 145 -12.77 -5.25 -13.97
CA ASP A 145 -14.06 -5.34 -14.65
C ASP A 145 -14.12 -4.51 -15.95
N CYS A 146 -13.34 -3.42 -16.04
CA CYS A 146 -13.22 -2.61 -17.26
C CYS A 146 -12.34 -3.26 -18.36
N LEU A 147 -11.60 -4.32 -18.04
CA LEU A 147 -10.74 -5.03 -19.00
C LEU A 147 -11.45 -6.20 -19.71
N GLU A 148 -12.60 -6.65 -19.18
CA GLU A 148 -13.45 -7.69 -19.73
C GLU A 148 -14.38 -7.14 -20.83
#